data_c99cd8a95f1ec3602145f9b8e8b7781b
#
_entry.id   c99cd8a95f1ec3602145f9b8e8b7781b
#
_cell.length_a   1.000
_cell.length_b   1.000
_cell.length_c   1.000
_cell.angle_alpha   90.00
_cell.angle_beta   90.00
_cell.angle_gamma   90.00
#
_symmetry.space_group_name_H-M   'P 1'
#
loop_
_entity.id
_entity.type
_entity.pdbx_description
1 polymer ?
#
loop_
_entity_poly.entity_id
_entity_poly.type
_entity_poly.pdbx_seq_one_letter_code
_entity_poly.pdbx_strand_id
1 'polypeptide(L)'
;MCTAIRLTTRDHYFGRNLDLEYSYQETVAITPRRYPFHFRHEGTNSDHFAMIGMAFVVDGMPLYYEATNEKGLSMAGLNFPASAVYHDVKPDCANIASFELIPYILGQCESVQEAKTLLQRLNITRDGFSEQLPPSPLHWMIDDREGCIVVESMADGLHVYDNWSNVMTNEPPLPLQLENLAHYQALSPEEPVNRFAPCLLYTSDAADEARSVD
;
A
#
# COMPACT_ATOMS: atom_id res chain seq x y z
N MET A 1 -1.43 -9.66 9.73
CA MET A 1 -0.51 -9.43 8.59
C MET A 1 -1.31 -9.13 7.33
N CYS A 2 -0.94 -8.12 6.54
CA CYS A 2 -1.67 -7.76 5.33
C CYS A 2 -0.95 -8.28 4.10
N THR A 3 -1.71 -8.51 3.02
CA THR A 3 -1.16 -8.85 1.69
C THR A 3 -1.97 -8.12 0.63
N ALA A 4 -1.32 -7.48 -0.31
CA ALA A 4 -1.94 -6.93 -1.51
C ALA A 4 -1.49 -7.75 -2.73
N ILE A 5 -2.42 -7.99 -3.63
CA ILE A 5 -2.16 -8.79 -4.84
C ILE A 5 -2.78 -8.13 -6.07
N ARG A 6 -2.12 -8.37 -7.18
CA ARG A 6 -2.58 -8.06 -8.52
C ARG A 6 -2.72 -9.36 -9.32
N LEU A 7 -3.82 -9.52 -10.01
CA LEU A 7 -4.03 -10.65 -10.90
C LEU A 7 -4.63 -10.16 -12.22
N THR A 8 -3.94 -10.41 -13.32
CA THR A 8 -4.44 -10.14 -14.66
C THR A 8 -4.61 -11.44 -15.41
N THR A 9 -5.85 -11.72 -15.80
CA THR A 9 -6.23 -12.84 -16.67
C THR A 9 -6.96 -12.27 -17.89
N ARG A 10 -8.19 -12.70 -18.18
CA ARG A 10 -9.09 -12.01 -19.09
C ARG A 10 -9.45 -10.61 -18.55
N ASP A 11 -9.68 -10.54 -17.25
CA ASP A 11 -10.00 -9.33 -16.52
C ASP A 11 -8.85 -8.99 -15.57
N HIS A 12 -8.87 -7.77 -15.02
CA HIS A 12 -7.87 -7.28 -14.09
C HIS A 12 -8.48 -7.17 -12.70
N TYR A 13 -7.76 -7.64 -11.70
CA TYR A 13 -8.16 -7.66 -10.32
C TYR A 13 -7.05 -7.09 -9.44
N PHE A 14 -7.41 -6.19 -8.55
CA PHE A 14 -6.58 -5.74 -7.45
C PHE A 14 -7.30 -6.05 -6.15
N GLY A 15 -6.60 -6.59 -5.17
CA GLY A 15 -7.19 -6.94 -3.89
C GLY A 15 -6.18 -6.91 -2.76
N ARG A 16 -6.69 -6.71 -1.54
CA ARG A 16 -5.87 -6.81 -0.34
C ARG A 16 -6.69 -7.42 0.79
N ASN A 17 -6.06 -8.16 1.70
CA ASN A 17 -6.63 -8.49 2.98
C ASN A 17 -6.21 -7.45 4.02
N LEU A 18 -7.17 -6.90 4.74
CA LEU A 18 -6.96 -6.04 5.89
C LEU A 18 -7.00 -6.91 7.15
N ASP A 19 -5.83 -7.32 7.64
CA ASP A 19 -5.71 -8.19 8.80
C ASP A 19 -5.35 -7.36 10.03
N LEU A 20 -6.37 -6.99 10.78
CA LEU A 20 -6.29 -6.19 12.00
C LEU A 20 -6.82 -7.01 13.19
N GLU A 21 -6.21 -6.82 14.36
CA GLU A 21 -6.63 -7.49 15.61
C GLU A 21 -7.99 -7.02 16.11
N TYR A 22 -8.43 -5.82 15.68
CA TYR A 22 -9.71 -5.21 16.04
C TYR A 22 -10.18 -4.27 14.94
N SER A 23 -11.50 -4.04 14.86
CA SER A 23 -12.08 -3.10 13.88
C SER A 23 -11.84 -1.65 14.28
N TYR A 24 -11.42 -0.82 13.31
CA TYR A 24 -11.41 0.63 13.41
C TYR A 24 -12.70 1.26 12.87
N GLN A 25 -13.78 0.49 12.75
CA GLN A 25 -15.05 0.92 12.15
C GLN A 25 -14.89 1.24 10.65
N GLU A 26 -14.05 0.44 9.99
CA GLU A 26 -13.85 0.52 8.54
C GLU A 26 -15.16 0.32 7.79
N THR A 27 -15.38 1.12 6.78
CA THR A 27 -16.56 1.09 5.93
C THR A 27 -16.22 1.35 4.48
N VAL A 28 -17.09 0.92 3.56
CA VAL A 28 -16.96 1.29 2.15
C VAL A 28 -17.31 2.77 1.99
N ALA A 29 -16.34 3.56 1.56
CA ALA A 29 -16.51 4.98 1.28
C ALA A 29 -16.45 5.25 -0.21
N ILE A 30 -17.41 6.04 -0.70
CA ILE A 30 -17.43 6.55 -2.07
C ILE A 30 -17.18 8.05 -2.01
N THR A 31 -16.06 8.50 -2.57
CA THR A 31 -15.77 9.92 -2.75
C THR A 31 -16.16 10.34 -4.17
N PRO A 32 -17.22 11.16 -4.33
CA PRO A 32 -17.64 11.64 -5.64
C PRO A 32 -16.64 12.67 -6.18
N ARG A 33 -16.65 12.89 -7.49
CA ARG A 33 -15.96 14.05 -8.10
C ARG A 33 -16.39 15.33 -7.38
N ARG A 34 -15.47 16.30 -7.27
CA ARG A 34 -15.69 17.61 -6.63
C ARG A 34 -15.89 17.58 -5.11
N TYR A 35 -15.64 16.46 -4.46
CA TYR A 35 -15.51 16.43 -3.01
C TYR A 35 -14.30 17.28 -2.61
N PRO A 36 -14.40 18.24 -1.66
CA PRO A 36 -13.27 19.10 -1.29
C PRO A 36 -12.30 18.34 -0.37
N PHE A 37 -11.23 17.79 -0.91
CA PHE A 37 -10.12 17.33 -0.08
C PHE A 37 -9.30 18.51 0.43
N HIS A 38 -9.07 18.56 1.73
CA HIS A 38 -8.24 19.57 2.39
C HIS A 38 -6.92 18.92 2.80
N PHE A 39 -5.91 19.02 1.95
CA PHE A 39 -4.57 18.51 2.21
C PHE A 39 -3.80 19.47 3.12
N ARG A 40 -3.02 18.96 4.04
CA ARG A 40 -2.33 19.75 5.06
C ARG A 40 -1.39 20.81 4.48
N HIS A 41 -0.68 20.47 3.42
CA HIS A 41 0.32 21.35 2.83
C HIS A 41 -0.01 21.77 1.40
N GLU A 42 -0.88 21.02 0.71
CA GLU A 42 -1.22 21.27 -0.70
C GLU A 42 -2.55 22.00 -0.89
N GLY A 43 -3.17 22.45 0.21
CA GLY A 43 -4.42 23.21 0.17
C GLY A 43 -5.63 22.36 -0.19
N THR A 44 -6.65 22.97 -0.80
CA THR A 44 -7.90 22.30 -1.14
C THR A 44 -7.90 21.88 -2.60
N ASN A 45 -8.18 20.60 -2.86
CA ASN A 45 -8.42 20.09 -4.19
C ASN A 45 -9.85 19.56 -4.33
N SER A 46 -10.62 20.16 -5.25
CA SER A 46 -11.96 19.71 -5.63
C SER A 46 -12.03 19.26 -7.11
N ASP A 47 -10.91 19.24 -7.80
CA ASP A 47 -10.81 18.74 -9.18
C ASP A 47 -10.03 17.43 -9.17
N HIS A 48 -10.77 16.33 -8.97
CA HIS A 48 -10.19 15.00 -8.84
C HIS A 48 -11.16 13.93 -9.35
N PHE A 49 -10.63 12.74 -9.62
CA PHE A 49 -11.40 11.56 -9.97
C PHE A 49 -12.23 11.05 -8.79
N ALA A 50 -13.42 10.52 -9.10
CA ALA A 50 -14.17 9.77 -8.10
C ALA A 50 -13.42 8.50 -7.72
N MET A 51 -13.59 8.08 -6.45
CA MET A 51 -12.94 6.87 -5.95
C MET A 51 -13.84 6.12 -4.97
N ILE A 52 -13.64 4.82 -4.88
CA ILE A 52 -14.30 3.93 -3.94
C ILE A 52 -13.26 3.05 -3.25
N GLY A 53 -13.41 2.85 -1.96
CA GLY A 53 -12.49 1.99 -1.20
C GLY A 53 -12.97 1.75 0.22
N MET A 54 -12.19 0.99 0.96
CA MET A 54 -12.38 0.80 2.39
C MET A 54 -11.69 1.94 3.14
N ALA A 55 -12.39 2.58 4.05
CA ALA A 55 -11.88 3.72 4.81
C ALA A 55 -12.43 3.76 6.24
N PHE A 56 -11.68 4.38 7.13
CA PHE A 56 -12.20 4.93 8.37
C PHE A 56 -12.58 6.39 8.12
N VAL A 57 -13.86 6.75 8.28
CA VAL A 57 -14.35 8.11 8.01
C VAL A 57 -14.37 8.91 9.31
N VAL A 58 -13.58 9.97 9.38
CA VAL A 58 -13.47 10.87 10.53
C VAL A 58 -13.65 12.31 10.06
N ASP A 59 -14.55 13.05 10.70
CA ASP A 59 -14.82 14.47 10.39
C ASP A 59 -15.10 14.71 8.89
N GLY A 60 -15.75 13.73 8.26
CA GLY A 60 -16.03 13.76 6.82
C GLY A 60 -14.84 13.31 5.95
N MET A 61 -13.61 13.25 6.45
CA MET A 61 -12.44 12.79 5.71
C MET A 61 -12.36 11.27 5.67
N PRO A 62 -12.35 10.63 4.49
CA PRO A 62 -12.11 9.20 4.36
C PRO A 62 -10.61 8.92 4.48
N LEU A 63 -10.20 8.28 5.57
CA LEU A 63 -8.86 7.74 5.76
C LEU A 63 -8.82 6.36 5.10
N TYR A 64 -8.44 6.33 3.83
CA TYR A 64 -8.47 5.12 3.02
C TYR A 64 -7.37 4.12 3.43
N TYR A 65 -7.75 2.86 3.58
CA TYR A 65 -6.84 1.71 3.65
C TYR A 65 -6.44 1.26 2.25
N GLU A 66 -7.44 1.20 1.34
CA GLU A 66 -7.29 1.01 -0.10
C GLU A 66 -8.42 1.73 -0.82
N ALA A 67 -8.18 2.07 -2.08
CA ALA A 67 -9.20 2.58 -2.98
C ALA A 67 -8.86 2.33 -4.44
N THR A 68 -9.88 2.42 -5.29
CA THR A 68 -9.75 2.44 -6.75
C THR A 68 -10.47 3.67 -7.28
N ASN A 69 -9.86 4.39 -8.20
CA ASN A 69 -10.50 5.51 -8.85
C ASN A 69 -11.29 5.08 -10.10
N GLU A 70 -12.10 5.98 -10.63
CA GLU A 70 -12.96 5.76 -11.81
C GLU A 70 -12.19 5.48 -13.11
N LYS A 71 -10.85 5.63 -13.12
CA LYS A 71 -9.97 5.31 -14.24
C LYS A 71 -9.39 3.90 -14.15
N GLY A 72 -9.62 3.23 -13.01
CA GLY A 72 -9.13 1.89 -12.77
C GLY A 72 -7.74 1.83 -12.11
N LEU A 73 -7.19 2.98 -11.68
CA LEU A 73 -6.00 2.99 -10.84
C LEU A 73 -6.38 2.62 -9.41
N SER A 74 -5.70 1.65 -8.84
CA SER A 74 -5.92 1.14 -7.49
C SER A 74 -4.70 1.38 -6.60
N MET A 75 -4.94 1.57 -5.30
CA MET A 75 -3.86 1.77 -4.33
C MET A 75 -4.26 1.18 -2.98
N ALA A 76 -3.32 0.51 -2.31
CA ALA A 76 -3.50 0.00 -0.95
C ALA A 76 -2.29 0.33 -0.09
N GLY A 77 -2.54 0.71 1.18
CA GLY A 77 -1.52 0.91 2.20
C GLY A 77 -1.44 -0.30 3.13
N LEU A 78 -0.25 -0.80 3.40
CA LEU A 78 0.03 -1.91 4.30
C LEU A 78 0.99 -1.46 5.40
N ASN A 79 0.90 -2.09 6.57
CA ASN A 79 1.80 -1.80 7.69
C ASN A 79 3.26 -2.06 7.35
N PHE A 80 4.13 -1.08 7.71
CA PHE A 80 5.56 -1.10 7.45
C PHE A 80 6.34 -0.53 8.65
N PRO A 81 6.10 -1.03 9.87
CA PRO A 81 6.46 -0.35 11.11
C PRO A 81 7.96 -0.31 11.41
N ALA A 82 8.76 -1.24 10.90
CA ALA A 82 10.19 -1.28 11.15
C ALA A 82 10.99 -0.40 10.18
N SER A 83 10.46 -0.15 8.99
CA SER A 83 11.21 0.49 7.90
C SER A 83 10.67 1.86 7.48
N ALA A 84 9.37 2.16 7.74
CA ALA A 84 8.78 3.43 7.37
C ALA A 84 9.40 4.61 8.13
N VAL A 85 9.87 5.61 7.40
CA VAL A 85 10.35 6.89 7.92
C VAL A 85 9.71 8.02 7.14
N TYR A 86 9.05 8.93 7.85
CA TYR A 86 8.48 10.15 7.27
C TYR A 86 9.34 11.36 7.60
N HIS A 87 9.31 12.37 6.75
CA HIS A 87 10.25 13.46 6.78
C HIS A 87 9.58 14.78 7.19
N ASP A 88 10.38 15.79 7.49
CA ASP A 88 9.89 17.15 7.61
C ASP A 88 9.48 17.70 6.23
N VAL A 89 8.67 18.75 6.23
CA VAL A 89 8.29 19.48 5.01
C VAL A 89 9.54 19.88 4.24
N LYS A 90 9.57 19.60 2.95
CA LYS A 90 10.65 19.96 2.04
C LYS A 90 10.19 21.04 1.07
N PRO A 91 11.02 22.08 0.80
CA PRO A 91 10.73 23.01 -0.27
C PRO A 91 10.77 22.30 -1.63
N ASP A 92 10.07 22.85 -2.61
CA ASP A 92 10.04 22.38 -4.01
C ASP A 92 9.51 20.94 -4.22
N CYS A 93 8.83 20.39 -3.21
CA CYS A 93 8.14 19.10 -3.26
C CYS A 93 6.65 19.29 -2.90
N ALA A 94 5.80 18.40 -3.41
CA ALA A 94 4.48 18.20 -2.85
C ALA A 94 4.61 17.47 -1.51
N ASN A 95 4.13 18.09 -0.43
CA ASN A 95 4.24 17.56 0.93
C ASN A 95 2.91 16.96 1.35
N ILE A 96 2.87 15.65 1.48
CA ILE A 96 1.64 14.88 1.70
C ILE A 96 1.81 14.01 2.95
N ALA A 97 0.84 14.06 3.86
CA ALA A 97 0.81 13.16 5.01
C ALA A 97 0.46 11.73 4.56
N SER A 98 0.90 10.73 5.34
CA SER A 98 0.69 9.32 4.99
C SER A 98 -0.78 8.96 4.77
N PHE A 99 -1.70 9.53 5.55
CA PHE A 99 -3.14 9.30 5.43
C PHE A 99 -3.78 10.00 4.21
N GLU A 100 -3.08 10.98 3.61
CA GLU A 100 -3.53 11.75 2.44
C GLU A 100 -3.07 11.13 1.12
N LEU A 101 -2.10 10.19 1.17
CA LEU A 101 -1.40 9.74 -0.04
C LEU A 101 -2.35 9.04 -1.02
N ILE A 102 -3.24 8.17 -0.53
CA ILE A 102 -4.20 7.46 -1.39
C ILE A 102 -5.12 8.44 -2.13
N PRO A 103 -5.86 9.33 -1.46
CA PRO A 103 -6.72 10.28 -2.17
C PRO A 103 -5.93 11.29 -3.02
N TYR A 104 -4.69 11.63 -2.65
CA TYR A 104 -3.87 12.53 -3.43
C TYR A 104 -3.43 11.91 -4.76
N ILE A 105 -2.94 10.68 -4.75
CA ILE A 105 -2.52 9.97 -5.97
C ILE A 105 -3.73 9.60 -6.84
N LEU A 106 -4.72 8.93 -6.26
CA LEU A 106 -5.90 8.45 -7.01
C LEU A 106 -6.78 9.59 -7.53
N GLY A 107 -6.73 10.75 -6.88
CA GLY A 107 -7.47 11.94 -7.32
C GLY A 107 -6.92 12.56 -8.60
N GLN A 108 -5.63 12.37 -8.92
CA GLN A 108 -4.93 13.09 -9.98
C GLN A 108 -4.39 12.19 -11.09
N CYS A 109 -4.15 10.90 -10.80
CA CYS A 109 -3.50 9.99 -11.75
C CYS A 109 -4.51 9.03 -12.37
N GLU A 110 -4.41 8.82 -13.68
CA GLU A 110 -5.18 7.82 -14.44
C GLU A 110 -4.45 6.48 -14.53
N SER A 111 -3.13 6.48 -14.30
CA SER A 111 -2.27 5.31 -14.52
C SER A 111 -1.11 5.23 -13.54
N VAL A 112 -0.53 4.05 -13.41
CA VAL A 112 0.73 3.82 -12.67
C VAL A 112 1.86 4.70 -13.21
N GLN A 113 1.92 4.95 -14.52
CA GLN A 113 2.96 5.79 -15.10
C GLN A 113 2.84 7.26 -14.68
N GLU A 114 1.60 7.79 -14.60
CA GLU A 114 1.36 9.13 -14.07
C GLU A 114 1.68 9.21 -12.58
N ALA A 115 1.29 8.19 -11.80
CA ALA A 115 1.65 8.08 -10.39
C ALA A 115 3.17 8.08 -10.18
N LYS A 116 3.96 7.33 -10.99
CA LYS A 116 5.42 7.38 -10.97
C LYS A 116 5.97 8.79 -11.20
N THR A 117 5.39 9.53 -12.13
CA THR A 117 5.81 10.90 -12.44
C THR A 117 5.51 11.85 -11.28
N LEU A 118 4.34 11.73 -10.68
CA LEU A 118 3.92 12.55 -9.55
C LEU A 118 4.81 12.27 -8.31
N LEU A 119 5.10 11.01 -8.04
CA LEU A 119 5.93 10.55 -6.92
C LEU A 119 7.37 11.11 -6.95
N GLN A 120 7.91 11.45 -8.12
CA GLN A 120 9.26 12.05 -8.22
C GLN A 120 9.38 13.41 -7.51
N ARG A 121 8.27 14.10 -7.25
CA ARG A 121 8.20 15.40 -6.60
C ARG A 121 7.46 15.35 -5.28
N LEU A 122 7.29 14.18 -4.70
CA LEU A 122 6.51 13.97 -3.50
C LEU A 122 7.41 13.72 -2.30
N ASN A 123 7.04 14.30 -1.18
CA ASN A 123 7.62 14.06 0.13
C ASN A 123 6.51 13.61 1.08
N ILE A 124 6.69 12.50 1.77
CA ILE A 124 5.73 12.04 2.78
C ILE A 124 6.12 12.63 4.12
N THR A 125 5.20 13.41 4.70
CA THR A 125 5.42 14.13 5.94
C THR A 125 5.03 13.32 7.16
N ARG A 126 5.60 13.68 8.32
CA ARG A 126 5.33 13.04 9.61
C ARG A 126 4.04 13.49 10.28
N ASP A 127 3.19 14.21 9.57
CA ASP A 127 1.92 14.70 10.11
C ASP A 127 0.94 13.57 10.35
N GLY A 128 0.35 13.53 11.54
CA GLY A 128 -0.81 12.72 11.85
C GLY A 128 -2.12 13.39 11.47
N PHE A 129 -3.20 12.64 11.41
CA PHE A 129 -4.53 13.21 11.24
C PHE A 129 -4.95 14.04 12.47
N SER A 130 -4.70 13.51 13.66
CA SER A 130 -4.90 14.18 14.95
C SER A 130 -3.92 13.62 15.98
N GLU A 131 -3.95 14.15 17.21
CA GLU A 131 -3.16 13.59 18.32
C GLU A 131 -3.54 12.11 18.63
N GLN A 132 -4.81 11.75 18.43
CA GLN A 132 -5.32 10.39 18.63
C GLN A 132 -5.08 9.47 17.42
N LEU A 133 -4.81 10.06 16.26
CA LEU A 133 -4.52 9.36 15.01
C LEU A 133 -3.17 9.83 14.46
N PRO A 134 -2.06 9.38 15.08
CA PRO A 134 -0.72 9.68 14.61
C PRO A 134 -0.45 9.08 13.22
N PRO A 135 0.64 9.46 12.55
CA PRO A 135 0.96 8.90 11.24
C PRO A 135 1.16 7.40 11.33
N SER A 136 0.38 6.64 10.57
CA SER A 136 0.55 5.19 10.46
C SER A 136 1.78 4.86 9.63
N PRO A 137 2.67 3.99 10.10
CA PRO A 137 3.84 3.56 9.33
C PRO A 137 3.40 2.61 8.20
N LEU A 138 3.37 3.10 6.98
CA LEU A 138 2.85 2.39 5.82
C LEU A 138 3.86 2.37 4.67
N HIS A 139 3.70 1.40 3.79
CA HIS A 139 4.11 1.41 2.41
C HIS A 139 2.92 1.09 1.51
N TRP A 140 3.03 1.37 0.21
CA TRP A 140 1.86 1.31 -0.66
C TRP A 140 2.13 0.54 -1.95
N MET A 141 1.12 -0.21 -2.39
CA MET A 141 1.06 -0.80 -3.71
C MET A 141 0.10 0.01 -4.58
N ILE A 142 0.56 0.41 -5.76
CA ILE A 142 -0.24 1.14 -6.76
C ILE A 142 -0.29 0.29 -8.02
N ASP A 143 -1.49 0.10 -8.56
CA ASP A 143 -1.74 -0.86 -9.61
C ASP A 143 -2.76 -0.37 -10.63
N ASP A 144 -2.50 -0.68 -11.89
CA ASP A 144 -3.43 -0.60 -12.99
C ASP A 144 -3.30 -1.84 -13.90
N ARG A 145 -4.01 -1.86 -15.02
CA ARG A 145 -3.97 -3.00 -15.93
C ARG A 145 -2.57 -3.22 -16.54
N GLU A 146 -1.78 -2.17 -16.69
CA GLU A 146 -0.49 -2.19 -17.40
C GLU A 146 0.70 -2.43 -16.47
N GLY A 147 0.59 -2.06 -15.20
CA GLY A 147 1.72 -2.14 -14.28
C GLY A 147 1.36 -2.12 -12.80
N CYS A 148 2.38 -2.41 -12.00
CA CYS A 148 2.30 -2.37 -10.55
C CYS A 148 3.60 -1.83 -9.97
N ILE A 149 3.48 -0.94 -8.99
CA ILE A 149 4.62 -0.37 -8.26
C ILE A 149 4.39 -0.46 -6.76
N VAL A 150 5.51 -0.44 -6.03
CA VAL A 150 5.52 -0.29 -4.56
C VAL A 150 6.23 1.01 -4.21
N VAL A 151 5.65 1.74 -3.28
CA VAL A 151 6.13 3.02 -2.77
C VAL A 151 6.50 2.88 -1.31
N GLU A 152 7.75 3.14 -0.97
CA GLU A 152 8.30 3.01 0.38
C GLU A 152 9.02 4.30 0.78
N SER A 153 8.59 4.94 1.87
CA SER A 153 9.29 6.08 2.47
C SER A 153 10.19 5.56 3.58
N MET A 154 11.49 5.65 3.38
CA MET A 154 12.51 5.15 4.30
C MET A 154 13.46 6.27 4.74
N ALA A 155 14.45 5.94 5.58
CA ALA A 155 15.37 6.92 6.17
C ALA A 155 16.16 7.73 5.12
N ASP A 156 16.45 7.14 3.98
CA ASP A 156 17.21 7.74 2.87
C ASP A 156 16.31 8.38 1.79
N GLY A 157 14.97 8.30 1.94
CA GLY A 157 14.02 8.98 1.06
C GLY A 157 12.85 8.13 0.60
N LEU A 158 12.17 8.63 -0.44
CA LEU A 158 11.05 7.94 -1.08
C LEU A 158 11.55 7.04 -2.21
N HIS A 159 11.23 5.76 -2.10
CA HIS A 159 11.57 4.75 -3.10
C HIS A 159 10.33 4.30 -3.86
N VAL A 160 10.49 4.11 -5.17
CA VAL A 160 9.43 3.61 -6.07
C VAL A 160 10.00 2.44 -6.86
N TYR A 161 9.46 1.27 -6.63
CA TYR A 161 9.92 0.02 -7.24
C TYR A 161 8.88 -0.53 -8.21
N ASP A 162 9.31 -1.00 -9.38
CA ASP A 162 8.47 -1.85 -10.22
C ASP A 162 8.26 -3.21 -9.54
N ASN A 163 7.01 -3.59 -9.35
CA ASN A 163 6.67 -4.83 -8.65
C ASN A 163 6.27 -5.94 -9.65
N TRP A 164 7.25 -6.66 -10.16
CA TRP A 164 7.04 -7.77 -11.08
C TRP A 164 6.44 -9.02 -10.41
N SER A 165 6.53 -9.13 -9.07
CA SER A 165 5.94 -10.26 -8.33
C SER A 165 4.42 -10.18 -8.24
N ASN A 166 3.85 -9.00 -8.47
CA ASN A 166 2.41 -8.72 -8.34
C ASN A 166 1.84 -8.92 -6.92
N VAL A 167 2.71 -9.03 -5.92
CA VAL A 167 2.36 -9.24 -4.51
C VAL A 167 3.17 -8.28 -3.65
N MET A 168 2.57 -7.77 -2.59
CA MET A 168 3.24 -7.02 -1.54
C MET A 168 2.68 -7.46 -0.18
N THR A 169 3.58 -7.70 0.78
CA THR A 169 3.23 -7.99 2.17
C THR A 169 3.65 -6.81 3.06
N ASN A 170 3.82 -7.01 4.38
CA ASN A 170 4.24 -5.94 5.26
C ASN A 170 5.77 -5.74 5.21
N GLU A 171 6.52 -6.30 6.14
CA GLU A 171 7.99 -6.28 6.19
C GLU A 171 8.58 -7.51 5.47
N PRO A 172 9.81 -7.43 5.01
CA PRO A 172 10.74 -6.30 4.91
C PRO A 172 10.50 -5.42 3.67
N PRO A 173 11.35 -4.40 3.38
CA PRO A 173 11.29 -3.64 2.13
C PRO A 173 11.26 -4.52 0.88
N LEU A 174 10.60 -4.06 -0.19
CA LEU A 174 10.34 -4.86 -1.38
C LEU A 174 11.58 -5.56 -1.96
N PRO A 175 12.77 -4.95 -2.06
CA PRO A 175 13.93 -5.65 -2.57
C PRO A 175 14.27 -6.93 -1.79
N LEU A 176 14.12 -6.88 -0.45
CA LEU A 176 14.35 -8.06 0.40
C LEU A 176 13.20 -9.07 0.30
N GLN A 177 11.96 -8.62 0.10
CA GLN A 177 10.83 -9.53 -0.19
C GLN A 177 11.09 -10.33 -1.48
N LEU A 178 11.59 -9.65 -2.53
CA LEU A 178 11.90 -10.29 -3.80
C LEU A 178 13.11 -11.24 -3.70
N GLU A 179 14.10 -10.90 -2.90
CA GLU A 179 15.23 -11.79 -2.59
C GLU A 179 14.74 -13.04 -1.86
N ASN A 180 13.90 -12.87 -0.84
CA ASN A 180 13.28 -13.99 -0.12
C ASN A 180 12.44 -14.88 -1.06
N LEU A 181 11.64 -14.28 -1.96
CA LEU A 181 10.85 -15.02 -2.93
C LEU A 181 11.71 -15.93 -3.82
N ALA A 182 12.93 -15.51 -4.14
CA ALA A 182 13.85 -16.30 -4.96
C ALA A 182 14.17 -17.68 -4.34
N HIS A 183 14.14 -17.78 -3.01
CA HIS A 183 14.36 -19.05 -2.31
C HIS A 183 13.22 -20.07 -2.54
N TYR A 184 12.03 -19.60 -2.94
CA TYR A 184 10.84 -20.42 -3.16
C TYR A 184 10.57 -20.74 -4.63
N GLN A 185 11.35 -20.21 -5.57
CA GLN A 185 11.15 -20.42 -7.01
C GLN A 185 11.32 -21.88 -7.48
N ALA A 186 11.96 -22.73 -6.67
CA ALA A 186 12.17 -24.13 -6.96
C ALA A 186 11.10 -25.05 -6.34
N LEU A 187 9.99 -24.50 -5.83
CA LEU A 187 8.88 -25.31 -5.35
C LEU A 187 8.20 -26.04 -6.51
N SER A 188 7.95 -27.33 -6.32
CA SER A 188 7.25 -28.18 -7.27
C SER A 188 6.18 -28.98 -6.53
N PRO A 189 5.13 -29.52 -7.22
CA PRO A 189 4.13 -30.39 -6.60
C PRO A 189 4.67 -31.77 -6.21
N GLU A 190 5.93 -32.06 -6.50
CA GLU A 190 6.59 -33.32 -6.08
C GLU A 190 6.88 -33.25 -4.57
N GLU A 191 7.00 -34.45 -3.93
CA GLU A 191 7.32 -34.55 -2.50
C GLU A 191 8.51 -33.62 -2.13
N PRO A 192 8.38 -32.77 -1.08
CA PRO A 192 9.39 -31.82 -0.72
C PRO A 192 10.68 -32.53 -0.31
N VAL A 193 11.67 -32.49 -1.15
CA VAL A 193 13.04 -32.77 -0.72
C VAL A 193 13.39 -31.62 0.25
N ASN A 194 13.87 -31.96 1.44
CA ASN A 194 14.17 -31.01 2.53
C ASN A 194 15.22 -29.98 2.06
N ARG A 195 14.73 -28.92 1.36
CA ARG A 195 15.56 -27.89 0.70
C ARG A 195 15.74 -26.64 1.57
N PHE A 196 15.05 -26.59 2.71
CA PHE A 196 15.07 -25.44 3.61
C PHE A 196 15.88 -25.75 4.86
N ALA A 197 16.65 -24.77 5.32
CA ALA A 197 17.26 -24.86 6.63
C ALA A 197 16.14 -25.04 7.68
N PRO A 198 16.36 -25.89 8.73
CA PRO A 198 15.33 -26.16 9.72
C PRO A 198 14.68 -24.94 10.36
N CYS A 199 15.41 -23.83 10.48
CA CYS A 199 14.91 -22.58 11.06
C CYS A 199 13.83 -21.90 10.21
N LEU A 200 13.81 -22.07 8.88
CA LEU A 200 12.79 -21.46 8.01
C LEU A 200 11.44 -22.17 8.09
N LEU A 201 11.45 -23.47 8.45
CA LEU A 201 10.22 -24.26 8.63
C LEU A 201 9.50 -23.93 9.96
N TYR A 202 10.22 -23.40 10.95
CA TYR A 202 9.67 -23.10 12.28
C TYR A 202 9.25 -21.64 12.48
N THR A 203 9.59 -20.76 11.57
CA THR A 203 9.34 -19.31 11.70
C THR A 203 8.35 -18.75 10.67
N SER A 204 7.83 -19.58 9.75
CA SER A 204 6.78 -19.13 8.84
C SER A 204 5.40 -19.45 9.40
N ASP A 205 4.47 -18.51 9.37
CA ASP A 205 3.06 -18.65 9.77
C ASP A 205 2.39 -19.89 9.12
N ALA A 206 2.77 -20.21 7.88
CA ALA A 206 2.27 -21.39 7.18
C ALA A 206 2.63 -22.72 7.86
N ALA A 207 3.68 -22.76 8.70
CA ALA A 207 4.05 -23.97 9.45
C ALA A 207 3.21 -24.12 10.73
N ASP A 208 2.69 -23.03 11.29
CA ASP A 208 1.83 -23.07 12.48
C ASP A 208 0.39 -23.43 12.15
N GLU A 209 -0.14 -22.99 10.99
CA GLU A 209 -1.48 -23.38 10.52
C GLU A 209 -1.57 -24.87 10.16
N ALA A 210 -0.50 -25.47 9.61
CA ALA A 210 -0.47 -26.90 9.30
C ALA A 210 -0.54 -27.82 10.55
N ARG A 211 -0.31 -27.28 11.76
CA ARG A 211 -0.42 -28.03 13.03
C ARG A 211 -1.81 -27.95 13.66
N SER A 212 -2.68 -27.09 13.19
CA SER A 212 -4.03 -26.89 13.76
C SER A 212 -5.12 -27.71 13.07
N VAL A 213 -4.76 -28.60 12.15
CA VAL A 213 -5.69 -29.48 11.43
C VAL A 213 -5.44 -30.94 11.82
N ASP A 214 -5.77 -31.28 13.09
CA ASP A 214 -6.01 -32.63 13.59
C ASP A 214 -7.42 -32.74 14.19
#